data_d294d90550501943950de04aba7625a6
#
_entry.id   d294d90550501943950de04aba7625a6
#
_cell.length_a   1.000
_cell.length_b   1.000
_cell.length_c   1.000
_cell.angle_alpha   90.00
_cell.angle_beta   90.00
_cell.angle_gamma   90.00
#
_symmetry.space_group_name_H-M   'P 1'
#
loop_
_entity.id
_entity.type
_entity.pdbx_description
1 polymer ?
#
loop_
_entity_poly.entity_id
_entity_poly.type
_entity_poly.pdbx_seq_one_letter_code
_entity_poly.pdbx_strand_id
1 'polypeptide(L)'
;CDCDGNVDLGCGCGEEGPSGCDNTCGSTLVTDCAGDCGGSSVEDECGVCNGDNACQDALLGLGAFDSSGSLEVTYDFGGSVAGFQFDVTGLTLTGGSGGAAGDAGFTVSAGGSTVIGFSFTGSTIPAGSGVLTVLAFDAVTADSSQLSLGNFGAVTDSAGSVYTAVASGSIDHSSDCAGTYYGDAELDECGVCNGSGPEENFDCDGNC
;
A
#
# COMPACT_ATOMS: atom_id res chain seq x y z
N CYS A 1 -1.32 35.60 -53.16
CA CYS A 1 -0.14 34.83 -53.46
C CYS A 1 -0.14 34.44 -54.96
N ASP A 2 -1.18 33.77 -55.42
CA ASP A 2 -1.42 33.50 -56.85
C ASP A 2 -2.81 33.97 -57.28
N CYS A 3 -3.13 33.81 -58.56
CA CYS A 3 -4.43 34.27 -59.10
C CYS A 3 -5.57 33.27 -58.75
N ASP A 4 -5.28 32.14 -58.17
CA ASP A 4 -6.26 31.06 -57.80
C ASP A 4 -6.73 31.23 -56.33
N GLY A 5 -6.31 32.26 -55.62
CA GLY A 5 -6.74 32.62 -54.28
C GLY A 5 -6.00 31.90 -53.15
N ASN A 6 -4.88 31.25 -53.43
CA ASN A 6 -4.02 30.64 -52.44
C ASN A 6 -3.34 31.73 -51.57
N VAL A 7 -3.19 31.45 -50.29
CA VAL A 7 -2.56 32.34 -49.29
C VAL A 7 -1.19 31.75 -48.95
N ASP A 8 -0.19 32.64 -48.83
CA ASP A 8 1.11 32.26 -48.27
C ASP A 8 1.04 32.28 -46.73
N LEU A 9 1.10 31.10 -46.15
CA LEU A 9 1.08 30.89 -44.71
C LEU A 9 2.49 30.86 -44.08
N GLY A 10 3.51 31.28 -44.89
CA GLY A 10 4.89 31.33 -44.46
C GLY A 10 5.79 30.26 -45.05
N CYS A 11 5.21 29.31 -45.82
CA CYS A 11 5.96 28.25 -46.51
C CYS A 11 5.87 28.28 -48.02
N GLY A 12 5.17 29.27 -48.59
CA GLY A 12 4.96 29.42 -50.00
C GLY A 12 3.47 29.46 -50.35
N CYS A 13 3.23 29.82 -51.64
CA CYS A 13 1.89 30.04 -52.14
C CYS A 13 1.13 28.71 -52.29
N GLY A 14 0.04 28.54 -51.53
CA GLY A 14 -0.76 27.29 -51.55
C GLY A 14 -0.17 26.12 -50.76
N GLU A 15 0.97 26.33 -50.11
CA GLU A 15 1.56 25.32 -49.25
C GLU A 15 0.98 25.44 -47.84
N GLU A 16 1.00 24.33 -47.08
CA GLU A 16 0.67 24.37 -45.64
C GLU A 16 1.67 25.24 -44.90
N GLY A 17 1.20 25.93 -43.88
CA GLY A 17 2.05 26.76 -43.02
C GLY A 17 3.10 25.96 -42.24
N PRO A 18 4.02 26.66 -41.52
CA PRO A 18 5.00 25.99 -40.67
C PRO A 18 4.34 25.03 -39.70
N SER A 19 4.91 23.84 -39.57
CA SER A 19 4.40 22.74 -38.74
C SER A 19 5.51 22.18 -37.84
N GLY A 20 5.15 21.20 -37.05
CA GLY A 20 6.09 20.66 -36.04
C GLY A 20 6.39 21.60 -34.91
N CYS A 21 7.13 21.13 -33.92
CA CYS A 21 7.55 21.91 -32.75
C CYS A 21 8.64 22.95 -33.08
N ASP A 22 9.32 22.82 -34.23
CA ASP A 22 10.36 23.74 -34.72
C ASP A 22 9.83 24.86 -35.60
N ASN A 23 8.52 24.86 -35.89
CA ASN A 23 7.86 25.84 -36.75
C ASN A 23 8.48 25.95 -38.15
N THR A 24 8.99 24.83 -38.69
CA THR A 24 9.60 24.78 -40.02
C THR A 24 8.58 24.22 -41.05
N CYS A 25 8.68 24.68 -42.28
CA CYS A 25 7.81 24.23 -43.37
C CYS A 25 7.96 22.71 -43.61
N GLY A 26 6.85 21.99 -43.52
CA GLY A 26 6.83 20.55 -43.76
C GLY A 26 7.48 19.72 -42.64
N SER A 27 7.77 20.34 -41.50
CA SER A 27 8.33 19.62 -40.36
C SER A 27 7.29 18.71 -39.71
N THR A 28 7.73 17.50 -39.38
CA THR A 28 6.97 16.52 -38.58
C THR A 28 7.56 16.30 -37.22
N LEU A 29 8.51 17.15 -36.81
CA LEU A 29 9.11 17.05 -35.48
C LEU A 29 8.07 17.29 -34.40
N VAL A 30 8.12 16.46 -33.36
CA VAL A 30 7.30 16.56 -32.13
C VAL A 30 8.18 16.88 -30.96
N THR A 31 7.61 17.53 -29.96
CA THR A 31 8.28 17.76 -28.67
C THR A 31 8.37 16.44 -27.93
N ASP A 32 9.56 16.09 -27.44
CA ASP A 32 9.75 14.92 -26.59
C ASP A 32 9.26 15.17 -25.15
N CYS A 33 9.32 14.19 -24.29
CA CYS A 33 8.86 14.29 -22.90
C CYS A 33 9.71 15.26 -22.05
N ALA A 34 10.95 15.58 -22.46
CA ALA A 34 11.80 16.59 -21.82
C ALA A 34 11.50 18.02 -22.27
N GLY A 35 10.62 18.17 -23.29
CA GLY A 35 10.27 19.47 -23.86
C GLY A 35 11.14 19.87 -25.05
N ASP A 36 12.05 19.02 -25.52
CA ASP A 36 12.95 19.29 -26.63
C ASP A 36 12.30 18.94 -27.97
N CYS A 37 12.33 19.89 -28.92
CA CYS A 37 11.78 19.69 -30.24
C CYS A 37 12.67 18.74 -31.06
N GLY A 38 12.09 17.62 -31.51
CA GLY A 38 12.83 16.57 -32.21
C GLY A 38 13.81 15.83 -31.33
N GLY A 39 13.67 15.95 -30.02
CA GLY A 39 14.44 15.20 -29.03
C GLY A 39 14.16 13.72 -29.05
N SER A 40 14.93 12.95 -28.31
CA SER A 40 14.85 11.49 -28.24
C SER A 40 14.44 10.97 -26.87
N SER A 41 14.09 11.87 -25.95
CA SER A 41 13.60 11.50 -24.64
C SER A 41 12.25 10.82 -24.74
N VAL A 42 12.10 9.68 -24.08
CA VAL A 42 10.87 8.88 -24.05
C VAL A 42 10.38 8.72 -22.62
N GLU A 43 9.07 8.72 -22.45
CA GLU A 43 8.48 8.32 -21.18
C GLU A 43 8.66 6.81 -21.00
N ASP A 44 9.02 6.41 -19.78
CA ASP A 44 9.00 5.02 -19.37
C ASP A 44 7.55 4.53 -19.12
N GLU A 45 7.38 3.25 -18.76
CA GLU A 45 6.06 2.66 -18.47
C GLU A 45 5.35 3.34 -17.28
N CYS A 46 6.07 4.12 -16.48
CA CYS A 46 5.56 4.86 -15.33
C CYS A 46 5.22 6.31 -15.67
N GLY A 47 5.38 6.76 -16.93
CA GLY A 47 5.18 8.14 -17.36
C GLY A 47 6.32 9.08 -16.95
N VAL A 48 7.49 8.54 -16.58
CA VAL A 48 8.68 9.33 -16.21
C VAL A 48 9.55 9.51 -17.46
N CYS A 49 9.85 10.77 -17.78
CA CYS A 49 10.70 11.08 -18.91
C CYS A 49 12.13 10.60 -18.69
N ASN A 50 12.66 9.78 -19.59
CA ASN A 50 13.95 9.07 -19.47
C ASN A 50 14.07 8.23 -18.19
N GLY A 51 12.95 7.76 -17.64
CA GLY A 51 12.93 6.84 -16.52
C GLY A 51 13.53 5.47 -16.88
N ASP A 52 13.73 4.66 -15.87
CA ASP A 52 14.32 3.33 -15.97
C ASP A 52 13.29 2.19 -15.85
N ASN A 53 12.00 2.51 -16.05
CA ASN A 53 10.84 1.63 -15.83
C ASN A 53 10.71 1.15 -14.36
N ALA A 54 11.39 1.78 -13.43
CA ALA A 54 11.19 1.57 -12.02
C ALA A 54 9.92 2.32 -11.59
N CYS A 55 8.76 1.74 -11.88
CA CYS A 55 7.51 2.26 -11.35
C CYS A 55 7.59 2.25 -9.84
N GLN A 56 7.39 3.42 -9.23
CA GLN A 56 7.40 3.55 -7.77
C GLN A 56 6.12 2.95 -7.22
N ASP A 57 6.00 1.64 -7.34
CA ASP A 57 4.91 0.88 -6.75
C ASP A 57 5.29 0.48 -5.33
N ALA A 58 4.32 0.51 -4.45
CA ALA A 58 4.46 0.06 -3.08
C ALA A 58 3.32 -0.92 -2.74
N LEU A 59 3.67 -2.16 -2.50
CA LEU A 59 2.73 -3.16 -2.05
C LEU A 59 2.94 -3.41 -0.56
N LEU A 60 1.85 -3.38 0.20
CA LEU A 60 1.80 -3.73 1.60
C LEU A 60 0.84 -4.91 1.80
N GLY A 61 1.25 -5.87 2.61
CA GLY A 61 0.48 -7.06 2.93
C GLY A 61 0.56 -7.43 4.41
N LEU A 62 -0.31 -8.34 4.85
CA LEU A 62 -0.19 -8.96 6.16
C LEU A 62 0.64 -10.25 6.05
N GLY A 63 1.56 -10.43 7.00
CA GLY A 63 2.40 -11.61 7.15
C GLY A 63 1.97 -12.51 8.30
N ALA A 64 2.93 -13.01 9.06
CA ALA A 64 2.67 -13.89 10.19
C ALA A 64 1.89 -13.16 11.30
N PHE A 65 0.90 -13.83 11.84
CA PHE A 65 0.10 -13.40 12.98
C PHE A 65 0.33 -14.34 14.15
N ASP A 66 0.57 -13.78 15.34
CA ASP A 66 0.64 -14.50 16.59
C ASP A 66 -0.37 -13.86 17.57
N SER A 67 -1.35 -14.66 18.01
CA SER A 67 -2.41 -14.24 18.93
C SER A 67 -1.88 -13.76 20.29
N SER A 68 -0.61 -14.04 20.59
CA SER A 68 0.06 -13.52 21.80
C SER A 68 0.44 -12.04 21.71
N GLY A 69 0.25 -11.37 20.56
CA GLY A 69 0.38 -9.92 20.44
C GLY A 69 1.30 -9.42 19.33
N SER A 70 1.52 -10.18 18.25
CA SER A 70 2.33 -9.70 17.13
C SER A 70 1.72 -9.97 15.76
N LEU A 71 1.91 -9.01 14.84
CA LEU A 71 1.48 -9.09 13.44
C LEU A 71 2.57 -8.54 12.54
N GLU A 72 3.05 -9.34 11.60
CA GLU A 72 3.95 -8.86 10.56
C GLU A 72 3.19 -8.09 9.49
N VAL A 73 3.76 -6.97 9.07
CA VAL A 73 3.38 -6.26 7.85
C VAL A 73 4.50 -6.47 6.84
N THR A 74 4.14 -7.00 5.68
CA THR A 74 5.07 -7.25 4.58
C THR A 74 5.04 -6.10 3.58
N TYR A 75 6.12 -5.99 2.79
CA TYR A 75 6.23 -4.99 1.75
C TYR A 75 6.88 -5.53 0.48
N ASP A 76 6.60 -4.86 -0.63
CA ASP A 76 7.34 -4.93 -1.88
C ASP A 76 7.40 -3.50 -2.45
N PHE A 77 8.59 -2.89 -2.42
CA PHE A 77 8.82 -1.51 -2.84
C PHE A 77 9.67 -1.46 -4.09
N GLY A 78 9.16 -0.83 -5.14
CA GLY A 78 9.88 -0.59 -6.39
C GLY A 78 10.97 0.48 -6.27
N GLY A 79 11.00 1.26 -5.18
CA GLY A 79 11.99 2.32 -4.94
C GLY A 79 12.25 2.55 -3.46
N SER A 80 13.17 3.49 -3.13
CA SER A 80 13.53 3.83 -1.75
C SER A 80 12.42 4.58 -1.05
N VAL A 81 11.98 4.12 0.11
CA VAL A 81 10.90 4.70 0.91
C VAL A 81 11.43 5.49 2.09
N ALA A 82 10.98 6.75 2.23
CA ALA A 82 11.33 7.65 3.34
C ALA A 82 10.24 7.75 4.42
N GLY A 83 9.01 7.36 4.09
CA GLY A 83 7.90 7.33 5.04
C GLY A 83 6.73 6.49 4.55
N PHE A 84 5.96 5.97 5.48
CA PHE A 84 4.75 5.22 5.18
C PHE A 84 3.67 5.46 6.22
N GLN A 85 2.42 5.38 5.77
CA GLN A 85 1.23 5.36 6.63
C GLN A 85 0.20 4.40 6.05
N PHE A 86 -0.40 3.59 6.92
CA PHE A 86 -1.47 2.66 6.58
C PHE A 86 -2.35 2.40 7.81
N ASP A 87 -3.49 1.76 7.61
CA ASP A 87 -4.40 1.37 8.68
C ASP A 87 -4.47 -0.16 8.82
N VAL A 88 -4.47 -0.62 10.07
CA VAL A 88 -4.78 -2.01 10.44
C VAL A 88 -5.92 -1.99 11.45
N THR A 89 -7.06 -2.55 11.07
CA THR A 89 -8.25 -2.65 11.93
C THR A 89 -8.34 -4.04 12.59
N GLY A 90 -9.22 -4.18 13.58
CA GLY A 90 -9.47 -5.44 14.27
C GLY A 90 -8.50 -5.77 15.41
N LEU A 91 -7.55 -4.88 15.70
CA LEU A 91 -6.56 -5.03 16.77
C LEU A 91 -6.45 -3.75 17.60
N THR A 92 -6.11 -3.90 18.88
CA THR A 92 -5.68 -2.79 19.72
C THR A 92 -4.17 -2.64 19.60
N LEU A 93 -3.73 -1.85 18.59
CA LEU A 93 -2.31 -1.66 18.34
C LEU A 93 -1.62 -0.85 19.43
N THR A 94 -0.37 -1.22 19.77
CA THR A 94 0.45 -0.54 20.77
C THR A 94 1.72 0.06 20.19
N GLY A 95 2.14 -0.36 18.98
CA GLY A 95 3.31 0.15 18.28
C GLY A 95 3.80 -0.81 17.21
N GLY A 96 5.00 -0.54 16.70
CA GLY A 96 5.67 -1.41 15.74
C GLY A 96 7.18 -1.32 15.87
N SER A 97 7.88 -2.40 15.51
CA SER A 97 9.35 -2.48 15.56
C SER A 97 9.89 -3.55 14.61
N GLY A 98 11.20 -3.54 14.39
CA GLY A 98 11.87 -4.55 13.59
C GLY A 98 11.56 -4.45 12.09
N GLY A 99 11.91 -5.50 11.35
CA GLY A 99 11.83 -5.53 9.89
C GLY A 99 12.69 -4.49 9.21
N ALA A 100 12.45 -4.26 7.92
CA ALA A 100 13.22 -3.28 7.13
C ALA A 100 13.11 -1.86 7.69
N ALA A 101 11.98 -1.49 8.31
CA ALA A 101 11.81 -0.21 8.97
C ALA A 101 12.75 -0.06 10.17
N GLY A 102 12.82 -1.08 11.03
CA GLY A 102 13.75 -1.11 12.17
C GLY A 102 15.21 -1.08 11.72
N ASP A 103 15.58 -1.87 10.73
CA ASP A 103 16.93 -1.94 10.17
C ASP A 103 17.38 -0.59 9.57
N ALA A 104 16.44 0.16 8.97
CA ALA A 104 16.67 1.50 8.44
C ALA A 104 16.62 2.61 9.53
N GLY A 105 16.39 2.26 10.79
CA GLY A 105 16.30 3.21 11.89
C GLY A 105 15.02 4.07 11.90
N PHE A 106 13.93 3.54 11.36
CA PHE A 106 12.62 4.18 11.41
C PHE A 106 12.01 4.06 12.81
N THR A 107 11.26 5.10 13.15
CA THR A 107 10.30 5.03 14.26
C THR A 107 8.96 4.62 13.69
N VAL A 108 8.40 3.52 14.18
CA VAL A 108 7.07 3.05 13.82
C VAL A 108 6.15 3.29 15.02
N SER A 109 5.11 4.09 14.79
CA SER A 109 4.13 4.45 15.82
C SER A 109 2.74 4.02 15.38
N ALA A 110 1.93 3.57 16.33
CA ALA A 110 0.54 3.22 16.11
C ALA A 110 -0.38 4.03 17.02
N GLY A 111 -1.52 4.46 16.50
CA GLY A 111 -2.54 5.20 17.22
C GLY A 111 -3.93 4.87 16.67
N GLY A 112 -4.74 4.17 17.46
CA GLY A 112 -5.98 3.58 16.97
C GLY A 112 -5.69 2.49 15.93
N SER A 113 -6.22 2.63 14.71
CA SER A 113 -5.90 1.73 13.58
C SER A 113 -4.72 2.20 12.73
N THR A 114 -4.29 3.45 12.88
CA THR A 114 -3.29 4.05 11.98
C THR A 114 -1.87 3.75 12.45
N VAL A 115 -1.04 3.32 11.50
CA VAL A 115 0.39 3.06 11.67
C VAL A 115 1.17 4.04 10.81
N ILE A 116 2.15 4.70 11.40
CA ILE A 116 3.03 5.65 10.73
C ILE A 116 4.48 5.23 10.96
N GLY A 117 5.26 5.19 9.89
CA GLY A 117 6.70 4.95 9.95
C GLY A 117 7.49 6.06 9.27
N PHE A 118 8.51 6.58 9.95
CA PHE A 118 9.38 7.63 9.44
C PHE A 118 10.75 7.61 10.13
N SER A 119 11.73 8.25 9.50
CA SER A 119 13.07 8.42 10.05
C SER A 119 13.35 9.87 10.42
N PHE A 120 13.82 10.12 11.65
CA PHE A 120 14.30 11.43 12.09
C PHE A 120 15.65 11.82 11.48
N THR A 121 16.40 10.84 10.97
CA THR A 121 17.74 11.04 10.39
C THR A 121 17.72 11.16 8.87
N GLY A 122 16.52 11.02 8.25
CA GLY A 122 16.37 11.03 6.80
C GLY A 122 16.85 9.73 6.13
N SER A 123 16.95 8.65 6.89
CA SER A 123 17.22 7.31 6.33
C SER A 123 16.04 6.83 5.49
N THR A 124 16.30 5.95 4.54
CA THR A 124 15.28 5.33 3.69
C THR A 124 15.34 3.81 3.79
N ILE A 125 14.20 3.17 3.57
CA ILE A 125 14.12 1.73 3.34
C ILE A 125 14.42 1.51 1.85
N PRO A 126 15.41 0.69 1.47
CA PRO A 126 15.74 0.46 0.07
C PRO A 126 14.62 -0.29 -0.65
N ALA A 127 14.60 -0.21 -1.99
CA ALA A 127 13.76 -1.06 -2.83
C ALA A 127 13.99 -2.55 -2.50
N GLY A 128 12.94 -3.34 -2.59
CA GLY A 128 12.97 -4.77 -2.28
C GLY A 128 11.70 -5.21 -1.56
N SER A 129 11.71 -6.45 -1.09
CA SER A 129 10.56 -7.07 -0.43
C SER A 129 10.93 -7.83 0.83
N GLY A 130 9.98 -8.00 1.73
CA GLY A 130 10.17 -8.72 2.98
C GLY A 130 9.20 -8.27 4.07
N VAL A 131 9.63 -8.38 5.33
CA VAL A 131 8.89 -7.85 6.47
C VAL A 131 9.24 -6.38 6.65
N LEU A 132 8.23 -5.50 6.54
CA LEU A 132 8.39 -4.06 6.75
C LEU A 132 8.59 -3.74 8.23
N THR A 133 7.68 -4.24 9.05
CA THR A 133 7.68 -4.05 10.50
C THR A 133 6.84 -5.12 11.18
N VAL A 134 7.06 -5.33 12.45
CA VAL A 134 6.23 -6.18 13.30
C VAL A 134 5.42 -5.28 14.22
N LEU A 135 4.10 -5.29 14.06
CA LEU A 135 3.18 -4.56 14.93
C LEU A 135 2.97 -5.34 16.22
N ALA A 136 2.91 -4.61 17.32
CA ALA A 136 2.50 -5.13 18.62
C ALA A 136 1.05 -4.72 18.90
N PHE A 137 0.28 -5.61 19.53
CA PHE A 137 -1.09 -5.36 19.94
C PHE A 137 -1.42 -6.04 21.29
N ASP A 138 -2.38 -5.46 22.02
CA ASP A 138 -2.81 -5.97 23.32
C ASP A 138 -4.08 -6.85 23.22
N ALA A 139 -4.89 -6.65 22.18
CA ALA A 139 -6.15 -7.38 22.02
C ALA A 139 -6.58 -7.49 20.57
N VAL A 140 -7.26 -8.59 20.24
CA VAL A 140 -8.09 -8.76 19.06
C VAL A 140 -9.49 -8.23 19.37
N THR A 141 -10.03 -7.37 18.49
CA THR A 141 -11.28 -6.62 18.74
C THR A 141 -12.36 -6.87 17.69
N ALA A 142 -12.09 -7.66 16.67
CA ALA A 142 -13.03 -8.01 15.60
C ALA A 142 -12.75 -9.41 15.05
N ASP A 143 -13.71 -9.98 14.34
CA ASP A 143 -13.61 -11.31 13.71
C ASP A 143 -12.52 -11.40 12.63
N SER A 144 -12.03 -10.25 12.16
CA SER A 144 -10.88 -10.18 11.26
C SER A 144 -10.05 -8.93 11.46
N SER A 145 -8.74 -9.06 11.27
CA SER A 145 -7.85 -7.91 11.06
C SER A 145 -7.73 -7.60 9.58
N GLN A 146 -7.76 -6.32 9.22
CA GLN A 146 -7.68 -5.87 7.82
C GLN A 146 -6.64 -4.78 7.67
N LEU A 147 -5.83 -4.90 6.61
CA LEU A 147 -4.87 -3.89 6.18
C LEU A 147 -5.46 -3.06 5.04
N SER A 148 -5.32 -1.76 5.12
CA SER A 148 -5.70 -0.82 4.06
C SER A 148 -4.85 0.45 4.12
N LEU A 149 -4.84 1.24 3.04
CA LEU A 149 -4.26 2.58 3.09
C LEU A 149 -5.14 3.56 3.90
N GLY A 150 -6.43 3.23 4.11
CA GLY A 150 -7.35 4.16 4.75
C GLY A 150 -7.55 5.43 3.92
N ASN A 151 -7.89 6.53 4.61
CA ASN A 151 -8.15 7.81 3.94
C ASN A 151 -6.88 8.66 3.71
N PHE A 152 -5.82 8.41 4.46
CA PHE A 152 -4.59 9.21 4.46
C PHE A 152 -3.33 8.37 4.33
N GLY A 153 -3.47 7.08 4.04
CA GLY A 153 -2.33 6.20 3.86
C GLY A 153 -1.54 6.57 2.61
N ALA A 154 -0.24 6.54 2.75
CA ALA A 154 0.70 6.85 1.68
C ALA A 154 2.04 6.15 1.93
N VAL A 155 2.76 5.90 0.86
CA VAL A 155 4.18 5.54 0.89
C VAL A 155 4.91 6.61 0.09
N THR A 156 5.99 7.16 0.62
CA THR A 156 6.68 8.31 0.01
C THR A 156 8.18 8.10 -0.08
N ASP A 157 8.78 8.69 -1.10
CA ASP A 157 10.22 8.79 -1.24
C ASP A 157 10.82 9.96 -0.42
N SER A 158 12.14 10.15 -0.49
CA SER A 158 12.86 11.23 0.19
C SER A 158 12.66 12.63 -0.42
N ALA A 159 12.11 12.70 -1.64
CA ALA A 159 11.73 13.94 -2.30
C ALA A 159 10.30 14.38 -1.96
N GLY A 160 9.53 13.49 -1.28
CA GLY A 160 8.12 13.69 -0.94
C GLY A 160 7.16 13.24 -2.04
N SER A 161 7.65 12.54 -3.07
CA SER A 161 6.79 11.94 -4.09
C SER A 161 6.04 10.75 -3.50
N VAL A 162 4.77 10.62 -3.83
CA VAL A 162 3.91 9.54 -3.34
C VAL A 162 3.94 8.38 -4.33
N TYR A 163 4.18 7.18 -3.81
CA TYR A 163 4.13 5.93 -4.59
C TYR A 163 2.70 5.58 -4.97
N THR A 164 2.53 4.86 -6.09
CA THR A 164 1.31 4.13 -6.37
C THR A 164 1.24 2.96 -5.39
N ALA A 165 0.55 3.16 -4.26
CA ALA A 165 0.55 2.21 -3.17
C ALA A 165 -0.74 1.39 -3.12
N VAL A 166 -0.58 0.09 -2.82
CA VAL A 166 -1.68 -0.83 -2.52
C VAL A 166 -1.39 -1.48 -1.17
N ALA A 167 -2.34 -1.38 -0.25
CA ALA A 167 -2.31 -2.08 1.01
C ALA A 167 -3.54 -2.99 1.10
N SER A 168 -3.33 -4.29 1.23
CA SER A 168 -4.40 -5.27 1.31
C SER A 168 -3.99 -6.49 2.11
N GLY A 169 -4.93 -7.06 2.82
CA GLY A 169 -4.77 -8.28 3.59
C GLY A 169 -5.88 -8.41 4.62
N SER A 170 -6.23 -9.66 4.93
CA SER A 170 -7.20 -9.99 5.99
C SER A 170 -6.73 -11.24 6.71
N ILE A 171 -6.88 -11.24 8.02
CA ILE A 171 -6.64 -12.39 8.88
C ILE A 171 -7.89 -12.60 9.72
N ASP A 172 -8.52 -13.77 9.58
CA ASP A 172 -9.69 -14.13 10.36
C ASP A 172 -9.30 -14.61 11.75
N HIS A 173 -10.10 -14.22 12.73
CA HIS A 173 -9.91 -14.58 14.14
C HIS A 173 -11.05 -15.46 14.64
N SER A 174 -10.68 -16.56 15.31
CA SER A 174 -11.65 -17.41 15.96
C SER A 174 -11.94 -16.95 17.39
N SER A 175 -13.21 -17.00 17.78
CA SER A 175 -13.62 -16.83 19.17
C SER A 175 -14.07 -18.16 19.76
N ASP A 176 -13.90 -18.30 21.07
CA ASP A 176 -14.44 -19.42 21.84
C ASP A 176 -15.96 -19.27 22.04
N CYS A 177 -16.58 -20.23 22.72
CA CYS A 177 -18.02 -20.21 22.99
C CYS A 177 -18.44 -19.07 23.92
N ALA A 178 -17.53 -18.46 24.66
CA ALA A 178 -17.79 -17.28 25.49
C ALA A 178 -17.61 -15.97 24.72
N GLY A 179 -17.21 -16.02 23.44
CA GLY A 179 -16.95 -14.85 22.61
C GLY A 179 -15.57 -14.22 22.82
N THR A 180 -14.65 -14.93 23.47
CA THR A 180 -13.28 -14.46 23.66
C THR A 180 -12.41 -14.90 22.48
N TYR A 181 -11.76 -13.96 21.79
CA TYR A 181 -10.85 -14.31 20.70
C TYR A 181 -9.67 -15.10 21.23
N TYR A 182 -9.39 -16.23 20.57
CA TYR A 182 -8.34 -17.19 20.93
C TYR A 182 -8.45 -17.69 22.39
N GLY A 183 -9.67 -17.61 22.98
CA GLY A 183 -9.96 -18.16 24.29
C GLY A 183 -10.05 -19.69 24.27
N ASP A 184 -10.16 -20.27 25.43
CA ASP A 184 -10.14 -21.71 25.67
C ASP A 184 -11.47 -22.26 26.22
N ALA A 185 -12.52 -21.43 26.22
CA ALA A 185 -13.84 -21.86 26.63
C ALA A 185 -14.44 -22.87 25.63
N GLU A 186 -14.84 -24.01 26.12
CA GLU A 186 -15.41 -25.08 25.32
C GLU A 186 -16.90 -25.33 25.65
N LEU A 187 -17.64 -25.84 24.66
CA LEU A 187 -18.98 -26.31 24.89
C LEU A 187 -18.93 -27.70 25.57
N ASP A 188 -19.73 -27.87 26.63
CA ASP A 188 -19.95 -29.20 27.20
C ASP A 188 -20.82 -30.09 26.30
N GLU A 189 -21.07 -31.32 26.71
CA GLU A 189 -21.90 -32.27 25.97
C GLU A 189 -23.35 -31.81 25.75
N CYS A 190 -23.82 -30.85 26.55
CA CYS A 190 -25.14 -30.25 26.45
C CYS A 190 -25.13 -28.92 25.66
N GLY A 191 -23.99 -28.49 25.09
CA GLY A 191 -23.86 -27.28 24.33
C GLY A 191 -23.80 -26.01 25.21
N VAL A 192 -23.51 -26.16 26.49
CA VAL A 192 -23.34 -25.04 27.42
C VAL A 192 -21.86 -24.65 27.48
N CYS A 193 -21.58 -23.38 27.26
CA CYS A 193 -20.21 -22.88 27.31
C CYS A 193 -19.65 -22.96 28.73
N ASN A 194 -18.49 -23.60 28.89
CA ASN A 194 -17.87 -23.91 30.18
C ASN A 194 -18.78 -24.68 31.14
N GLY A 195 -19.77 -25.42 30.62
CA GLY A 195 -20.64 -26.27 31.42
C GLY A 195 -19.92 -27.52 31.95
N SER A 196 -20.54 -28.16 32.89
CA SER A 196 -20.03 -29.43 33.49
C SER A 196 -20.62 -30.67 32.87
N GLY A 197 -21.41 -30.52 31.81
CA GLY A 197 -22.21 -31.61 31.25
C GLY A 197 -23.45 -31.95 32.09
N PRO A 198 -24.20 -32.97 31.71
CA PRO A 198 -25.36 -33.39 32.45
C PRO A 198 -24.94 -34.01 33.82
N GLU A 199 -25.84 -33.97 34.80
CA GLU A 199 -25.64 -34.66 36.07
C GLU A 199 -25.58 -36.19 35.84
N GLU A 200 -24.90 -36.90 36.73
CA GLU A 200 -24.78 -38.36 36.62
C GLU A 200 -26.15 -39.01 36.52
N ASN A 201 -26.36 -39.84 35.49
CA ASN A 201 -27.62 -40.53 35.10
C ASN A 201 -28.73 -39.61 34.55
N PHE A 202 -28.44 -38.36 34.18
CA PHE A 202 -29.36 -37.46 33.48
C PHE A 202 -28.86 -37.14 32.08
N ASP A 203 -29.80 -36.86 31.17
CA ASP A 203 -29.50 -36.25 29.89
C ASP A 203 -29.46 -34.74 29.98
N CYS A 204 -29.16 -34.06 28.86
CA CYS A 204 -29.09 -32.58 28.81
C CYS A 204 -30.44 -31.88 29.06
N ASP A 205 -31.56 -32.60 28.95
CA ASP A 205 -32.91 -32.13 29.22
C ASP A 205 -33.35 -32.44 30.67
N GLY A 206 -32.47 -33.03 31.47
CA GLY A 206 -32.73 -33.39 32.87
C GLY A 206 -33.60 -34.66 33.04
N ASN A 207 -33.69 -35.51 32.02
CA ASN A 207 -34.38 -36.77 32.13
C ASN A 207 -33.41 -37.86 32.64
N CYS A 208 -33.92 -38.75 33.53
CA CYS A 208 -33.20 -39.89 34.08
C CYS A 208 -33.24 -41.10 33.17
#